data_eb48af1acd054f20d688ff02d0025719
#
_entry.id   eb48af1acd054f20d688ff02d0025719
#
_cell.length_a   1.000
_cell.length_b   1.000
_cell.length_c   1.000
_cell.angle_alpha   90.00
_cell.angle_beta   90.00
_cell.angle_gamma   90.00
#
_symmetry.space_group_name_H-M   'P 1'
#
loop_
_entity.id
_entity.type
_entity.pdbx_description
1 polymer ?
#
loop_
_entity_poly.entity_id
_entity_poly.type
_entity_poly.pdbx_seq_one_letter_code
_entity_poly.pdbx_strand_id
1 'polypeptide(L)'
;MKVEKEYYIGYRDVDPNEYLSNTSLLAFLENTAGLHSQKADDDINPKTTWFLIGWKVKLIERPKYGETIKIVTWAREFKKIESYREFEIKNEDGILLGIALSKWVYIDVETGKLQRIEKEVYDKYEPENMTNFNEEEKYLPKLQEVEIQSEGVKFKVTKSMIDVNRHMHNIYINDAAMECLPNEIAFSGNLNEFDILYKKQSMSGDILISKFKEDLNKVTVNILNDKDEVVAICEYKKG
;
A
#
# COMPACT_ATOMS: atom_id res chain seq x y z
N MET A 1 14.28 1.74 15.37
CA MET A 1 13.13 1.60 16.32
C MET A 1 11.99 0.83 15.67
N LYS A 2 11.42 -0.16 16.37
CA LYS A 2 10.18 -0.85 15.95
C LYS A 2 8.97 -0.22 16.64
N VAL A 3 7.85 -0.14 15.91
CA VAL A 3 6.55 0.31 16.43
C VAL A 3 5.53 -0.77 16.14
N GLU A 4 4.63 -1.03 17.08
CA GLU A 4 3.58 -2.03 16.94
C GLU A 4 2.21 -1.47 17.28
N LYS A 5 1.16 -2.05 16.70
CA LYS A 5 -0.23 -1.75 17.00
C LYS A 5 -1.11 -2.99 16.75
N GLU A 6 -2.07 -3.19 17.63
CA GLU A 6 -3.09 -4.22 17.50
C GLU A 6 -4.35 -3.67 16.81
N TYR A 7 -4.99 -4.52 16.00
CA TYR A 7 -6.21 -4.23 15.27
C TYR A 7 -7.17 -5.40 15.39
N TYR A 8 -8.37 -5.12 15.89
CA TYR A 8 -9.50 -6.04 15.81
C TYR A 8 -10.09 -5.96 14.39
N ILE A 9 -10.30 -7.10 13.75
CA ILE A 9 -10.88 -7.18 12.41
C ILE A 9 -12.40 -7.14 12.53
N GLY A 10 -12.96 -5.98 12.28
CA GLY A 10 -14.39 -5.73 12.37
C GLY A 10 -15.13 -6.03 11.07
N TYR A 11 -16.46 -5.88 11.12
CA TYR A 11 -17.35 -6.18 10.00
C TYR A 11 -17.05 -5.36 8.72
N ARG A 12 -16.49 -4.16 8.84
CA ARG A 12 -16.16 -3.30 7.69
C ARG A 12 -14.80 -3.61 7.06
N ASP A 13 -14.01 -4.46 7.72
CA ASP A 13 -12.64 -4.73 7.33
C ASP A 13 -12.52 -5.97 6.44
N VAL A 14 -13.63 -6.71 6.28
CA VAL A 14 -13.65 -8.01 5.60
C VAL A 14 -14.38 -7.97 4.27
N ASP A 15 -14.02 -8.90 3.39
CA ASP A 15 -14.71 -9.22 2.15
C ASP A 15 -15.97 -10.06 2.39
N PRO A 16 -16.77 -10.40 1.35
CA PRO A 16 -17.96 -11.24 1.49
C PRO A 16 -17.71 -12.66 2.02
N ASN A 17 -16.46 -13.13 2.03
CA ASN A 17 -16.06 -14.44 2.57
C ASN A 17 -15.49 -14.34 3.99
N GLU A 18 -15.70 -13.19 4.66
CA GLU A 18 -15.24 -12.90 6.02
C GLU A 18 -13.70 -12.82 6.17
N TYR A 19 -12.94 -12.70 5.09
CA TYR A 19 -11.51 -12.49 5.12
C TYR A 19 -11.14 -11.00 5.11
N LEU A 20 -10.08 -10.62 5.84
CA LEU A 20 -9.54 -9.28 5.84
C LEU A 20 -9.27 -8.79 4.40
N SER A 21 -9.92 -7.71 4.00
CA SER A 21 -9.74 -7.12 2.67
C SER A 21 -8.35 -6.51 2.50
N ASN A 22 -7.85 -6.48 1.25
CA ASN A 22 -6.56 -5.83 0.97
C ASN A 22 -6.58 -4.35 1.33
N THR A 23 -7.70 -3.66 1.12
CA THR A 23 -7.85 -2.23 1.44
C THR A 23 -7.76 -1.98 2.94
N SER A 24 -8.44 -2.77 3.77
CA SER A 24 -8.35 -2.66 5.24
C SER A 24 -6.96 -3.05 5.74
N LEU A 25 -6.34 -4.07 5.17
CA LEU A 25 -4.95 -4.42 5.50
C LEU A 25 -4.00 -3.26 5.20
N LEU A 26 -4.08 -2.65 4.02
CA LEU A 26 -3.26 -1.49 3.66
C LEU A 26 -3.50 -0.31 4.60
N ALA A 27 -4.75 -0.05 5.00
CA ALA A 27 -5.09 0.97 5.98
C ALA A 27 -4.44 0.70 7.35
N PHE A 28 -4.43 -0.54 7.82
CA PHE A 28 -3.79 -0.91 9.08
C PHE A 28 -2.26 -0.76 9.01
N LEU A 29 -1.64 -1.18 7.89
CA LEU A 29 -0.21 -1.01 7.66
C LEU A 29 0.17 0.49 7.66
N GLU A 30 -0.57 1.30 6.92
CA GLU A 30 -0.33 2.75 6.81
C GLU A 30 -0.55 3.47 8.15
N ASN A 31 -1.61 3.14 8.89
CA ASN A 31 -1.83 3.68 10.22
C ASN A 31 -0.70 3.34 11.20
N THR A 32 -0.13 2.13 11.12
CA THR A 32 1.01 1.76 11.96
C THR A 32 2.29 2.50 11.55
N ALA A 33 2.49 2.71 10.23
CA ALA A 33 3.56 3.56 9.74
C ALA A 33 3.42 5.01 10.22
N GLY A 34 2.19 5.56 10.19
CA GLY A 34 1.87 6.89 10.68
C GLY A 34 2.18 7.08 12.17
N LEU A 35 1.93 6.07 13.00
CA LEU A 35 2.33 6.12 14.43
C LEU A 35 3.85 6.23 14.61
N HIS A 36 4.63 5.56 13.76
CA HIS A 36 6.09 5.69 13.79
C HIS A 36 6.53 7.09 13.33
N SER A 37 5.93 7.59 12.25
CA SER A 37 6.20 8.93 11.73
C SER A 37 5.92 10.01 12.80
N GLN A 38 4.77 9.95 13.45
CA GLN A 38 4.43 10.88 14.53
C GLN A 38 5.47 10.90 15.65
N LYS A 39 6.00 9.73 16.04
CA LYS A 39 7.04 9.66 17.07
C LYS A 39 8.38 10.24 16.61
N ALA A 40 8.67 10.14 15.31
CA ALA A 40 9.93 10.56 14.73
C ALA A 40 9.91 12.01 14.23
N ASP A 41 8.79 12.49 13.70
CA ASP A 41 8.68 13.74 12.92
C ASP A 41 8.04 14.91 13.67
N ASP A 42 7.46 14.72 14.86
CA ASP A 42 6.63 15.73 15.54
C ASP A 42 7.26 17.15 15.66
N ASP A 43 8.55 17.30 15.37
CA ASP A 43 9.26 18.58 15.44
C ASP A 43 10.20 18.88 14.23
N ILE A 44 10.25 18.04 13.19
CA ILE A 44 11.37 18.15 12.24
C ILE A 44 11.18 19.26 11.22
N ASN A 45 10.21 19.21 10.37
CA ASN A 45 10.01 20.24 9.34
C ASN A 45 8.60 20.18 8.75
N PRO A 46 7.73 21.16 9.05
CA PRO A 46 6.37 21.19 8.52
C PRO A 46 6.29 21.38 6.99
N LYS A 47 7.41 21.66 6.34
CA LYS A 47 7.50 21.86 4.88
C LYS A 47 7.78 20.57 4.12
N THR A 48 8.03 19.46 4.79
CA THR A 48 8.38 18.20 4.15
C THR A 48 7.47 17.07 4.61
N THR A 49 7.27 16.08 3.75
CA THR A 49 6.46 14.89 4.06
C THR A 49 6.94 13.68 3.30
N TRP A 50 6.50 12.51 3.77
CA TRP A 50 6.71 11.24 3.08
C TRP A 50 5.60 11.00 2.07
N PHE A 51 6.00 10.63 0.86
CA PHE A 51 5.09 10.25 -0.22
C PHE A 51 5.26 8.77 -0.54
N LEU A 52 4.18 8.01 -0.46
CA LEU A 52 4.16 6.58 -0.72
C LEU A 52 4.27 6.30 -2.23
N ILE A 53 5.23 5.46 -2.61
CA ILE A 53 5.46 5.04 -4.00
C ILE A 53 4.80 3.71 -4.29
N GLY A 54 4.70 2.81 -3.32
CA GLY A 54 4.09 1.52 -3.55
C GLY A 54 4.23 0.55 -2.40
N TRP A 55 3.58 -0.59 -2.59
CA TRP A 55 3.52 -1.71 -1.65
C TRP A 55 3.94 -3.01 -2.31
N LYS A 56 4.51 -3.90 -1.50
CA LYS A 56 4.60 -5.33 -1.72
C LYS A 56 4.06 -6.03 -0.49
N VAL A 57 3.10 -6.93 -0.66
CA VAL A 57 2.48 -7.68 0.44
C VAL A 57 2.50 -9.17 0.13
N LYS A 58 2.84 -9.98 1.13
CA LYS A 58 2.76 -11.44 1.08
C LYS A 58 2.09 -11.96 2.35
N LEU A 59 0.89 -12.49 2.22
CA LEU A 59 0.19 -13.19 3.30
C LEU A 59 0.49 -14.70 3.23
N ILE A 60 0.87 -15.27 4.36
CA ILE A 60 1.01 -16.71 4.58
C ILE A 60 -0.37 -17.28 4.89
N GLU A 61 -1.10 -16.57 5.75
CA GLU A 61 -2.47 -16.87 6.11
C GLU A 61 -3.27 -15.56 6.15
N ARG A 62 -4.47 -15.57 5.58
CA ARG A 62 -5.33 -14.39 5.57
C ARG A 62 -6.17 -14.32 6.84
N PRO A 63 -6.05 -13.25 7.62
CA PRO A 63 -6.85 -13.04 8.83
C PRO A 63 -8.35 -12.95 8.52
N LYS A 64 -9.20 -13.25 9.53
CA LYS A 64 -10.66 -13.31 9.40
C LYS A 64 -11.38 -12.36 10.33
N TYR A 65 -12.65 -12.16 10.05
CA TYR A 65 -13.56 -11.45 10.92
C TYR A 65 -13.50 -11.99 12.35
N GLY A 66 -13.45 -11.10 13.33
CA GLY A 66 -13.43 -11.43 14.76
C GLY A 66 -12.03 -11.70 15.32
N GLU A 67 -11.02 -11.84 14.49
CA GLU A 67 -9.64 -12.00 14.93
C GLU A 67 -8.98 -10.65 15.27
N THR A 68 -7.97 -10.70 16.11
CA THR A 68 -7.07 -9.56 16.38
C THR A 68 -5.72 -9.84 15.76
N ILE A 69 -5.19 -8.87 15.05
CA ILE A 69 -3.84 -8.94 14.49
C ILE A 69 -2.95 -7.87 15.11
N LYS A 70 -1.67 -8.17 15.19
CA LYS A 70 -0.63 -7.24 15.58
C LYS A 70 0.24 -6.91 14.36
N ILE A 71 0.39 -5.63 14.04
CA ILE A 71 1.28 -5.12 13.01
C ILE A 71 2.50 -4.53 13.67
N VAL A 72 3.69 -5.01 13.30
CA VAL A 72 4.98 -4.47 13.70
C VAL A 72 5.64 -3.83 12.49
N THR A 73 6.17 -2.61 12.61
CA THR A 73 6.83 -1.90 11.53
C THR A 73 8.12 -1.22 11.96
N TRP A 74 9.04 -1.10 11.03
CA TRP A 74 10.26 -0.32 11.19
C TRP A 74 10.69 0.31 9.86
N ALA A 75 11.34 1.47 9.93
CA ALA A 75 12.05 2.02 8.78
C ALA A 75 13.31 1.18 8.54
N ARG A 76 13.56 0.81 7.30
CA ARG A 76 14.82 0.22 6.88
C ARG A 76 15.83 1.32 6.55
N GLU A 77 16.95 1.03 5.94
CA GLU A 77 17.93 2.02 5.53
C GLU A 77 17.33 3.16 4.68
N PHE A 78 17.79 4.37 4.87
CA PHE A 78 17.45 5.53 4.05
C PHE A 78 18.49 5.73 2.95
N LYS A 79 18.02 6.01 1.72
CA LYS A 79 18.87 6.31 0.57
C LYS A 79 18.57 7.73 0.10
N LYS A 80 19.45 8.66 0.33
CA LYS A 80 19.37 10.08 -0.11
C LYS A 80 17.97 10.72 -0.07
N ILE A 81 17.02 10.21 -0.84
CA ILE A 81 15.67 10.77 -1.05
C ILE A 81 14.57 9.73 -0.83
N GLU A 82 14.90 8.47 -0.60
CA GLU A 82 13.94 7.37 -0.47
C GLU A 82 14.20 6.49 0.76
N SER A 83 13.16 5.90 1.28
CA SER A 83 13.19 4.93 2.37
C SER A 83 12.28 3.74 2.06
N TYR A 84 12.68 2.59 2.56
CA TYR A 84 11.83 1.41 2.63
C TYR A 84 11.36 1.19 4.06
N ARG A 85 10.18 0.62 4.20
CA ARG A 85 9.59 0.28 5.48
C ARG A 85 9.09 -1.15 5.44
N GLU A 86 9.48 -1.92 6.44
CA GLU A 86 9.12 -3.32 6.61
C GLU A 86 7.96 -3.47 7.58
N PHE A 87 7.19 -4.55 7.39
CA PHE A 87 6.08 -4.90 8.26
C PHE A 87 6.03 -6.40 8.50
N GLU A 88 5.66 -6.77 9.71
CA GLU A 88 5.23 -8.10 10.10
C GLU A 88 3.76 -8.03 10.54
N ILE A 89 2.96 -8.95 10.07
CA ILE A 89 1.55 -9.13 10.44
C ILE A 89 1.49 -10.42 11.25
N LYS A 90 1.05 -10.35 12.51
CA LYS A 90 1.03 -11.48 13.43
C LYS A 90 -0.36 -11.67 14.02
N ASN A 91 -0.70 -12.88 14.42
CA ASN A 91 -1.88 -13.13 15.25
C ASN A 91 -1.62 -12.79 16.72
N GLU A 92 -2.61 -12.99 17.58
CA GLU A 92 -2.51 -12.75 19.04
C GLU A 92 -1.43 -13.60 19.72
N ASP A 93 -1.15 -14.79 19.21
CA ASP A 93 -0.11 -15.71 19.71
C ASP A 93 1.31 -15.33 19.22
N GLY A 94 1.44 -14.30 18.39
CA GLY A 94 2.70 -13.86 17.80
C GLY A 94 3.14 -14.66 16.57
N ILE A 95 2.29 -15.53 16.03
CA ILE A 95 2.55 -16.30 14.81
C ILE A 95 2.49 -15.36 13.61
N LEU A 96 3.48 -15.46 12.71
CA LEU A 96 3.56 -14.64 11.51
C LEU A 96 2.50 -15.06 10.49
N LEU A 97 1.59 -14.15 10.17
CA LEU A 97 0.53 -14.31 9.17
C LEU A 97 0.91 -13.68 7.82
N GLY A 98 1.88 -12.78 7.81
CA GLY A 98 2.32 -12.15 6.58
C GLY A 98 3.40 -11.09 6.79
N ILE A 99 3.95 -10.64 5.68
CA ILE A 99 4.98 -9.60 5.62
C ILE A 99 4.60 -8.57 4.56
N ALA A 100 5.04 -7.33 4.77
CA ALA A 100 4.88 -6.30 3.75
C ALA A 100 6.10 -5.37 3.69
N LEU A 101 6.24 -4.73 2.55
CA LEU A 101 7.26 -3.72 2.26
C LEU A 101 6.59 -2.53 1.61
N SER A 102 6.91 -1.32 2.04
CA SER A 102 6.54 -0.09 1.36
C SER A 102 7.75 0.75 1.00
N LYS A 103 7.64 1.51 -0.08
CA LYS A 103 8.65 2.47 -0.53
C LYS A 103 8.11 3.88 -0.42
N TRP A 104 8.90 4.78 0.13
CA TRP A 104 8.57 6.18 0.36
C TRP A 104 9.64 7.08 -0.23
N VAL A 105 9.24 8.27 -0.67
CA VAL A 105 10.14 9.35 -1.03
C VAL A 105 9.85 10.57 -0.17
N TYR A 106 10.90 11.35 0.11
CA TYR A 106 10.79 12.57 0.90
C TYR A 106 10.60 13.75 -0.03
N ILE A 107 9.56 14.54 0.18
CA ILE A 107 9.18 15.65 -0.71
C ILE A 107 8.93 16.94 0.08
N ASP A 108 9.12 18.06 -0.60
CA ASP A 108 8.66 19.37 -0.15
C ASP A 108 7.16 19.51 -0.44
N VAL A 109 6.37 19.89 0.57
CA VAL A 109 4.90 19.92 0.52
C VAL A 109 4.37 20.99 -0.43
N GLU A 110 5.09 22.13 -0.54
CA GLU A 110 4.65 23.27 -1.37
C GLU A 110 4.97 23.03 -2.86
N THR A 111 6.12 22.45 -3.14
CA THR A 111 6.62 22.32 -4.52
C THR A 111 6.48 20.91 -5.10
N GLY A 112 6.21 19.90 -4.27
CA GLY A 112 6.19 18.49 -4.63
C GLY A 112 7.56 17.93 -5.05
N LYS A 113 8.64 18.69 -4.86
CA LYS A 113 9.99 18.29 -5.29
C LYS A 113 10.60 17.33 -4.28
N LEU A 114 11.34 16.35 -4.81
CA LEU A 114 12.13 15.43 -4.00
C LEU A 114 13.15 16.20 -3.15
N GLN A 115 13.20 15.86 -1.87
CA GLN A 115 14.09 16.44 -0.88
C GLN A 115 15.08 15.38 -0.37
N ARG A 116 16.26 15.84 -0.02
CA ARG A 116 17.24 14.99 0.64
C ARG A 116 16.78 14.74 2.09
N ILE A 117 16.88 13.49 2.51
CA ILE A 117 16.63 13.11 3.90
C ILE A 117 17.81 13.58 4.73
N GLU A 118 17.53 14.50 5.65
CA GLU A 118 18.53 15.04 6.57
C GLU A 118 18.91 13.98 7.64
N LYS A 119 20.15 14.12 8.16
CA LYS A 119 20.65 13.20 9.19
C LYS A 119 19.76 13.17 10.44
N GLU A 120 19.18 14.31 10.79
CA GLU A 120 18.28 14.44 11.94
C GLU A 120 17.02 13.58 11.77
N VAL A 121 16.41 13.56 10.59
CA VAL A 121 15.28 12.68 10.24
C VAL A 121 15.69 11.21 10.40
N TYR A 122 16.85 10.85 9.81
CA TYR A 122 17.40 9.50 9.94
C TYR A 122 17.56 9.06 11.40
N ASP A 123 18.20 9.92 12.21
CA ASP A 123 18.50 9.60 13.62
C ASP A 123 17.21 9.40 14.44
N LYS A 124 16.14 10.17 14.18
CA LYS A 124 14.86 10.06 14.89
C LYS A 124 14.06 8.80 14.50
N TYR A 125 14.16 8.33 13.27
CA TYR A 125 13.52 7.09 12.86
C TYR A 125 14.22 5.83 13.37
N GLU A 126 15.48 5.94 13.82
CA GLU A 126 16.27 4.80 14.28
C GLU A 126 16.12 3.57 13.35
N PRO A 127 16.51 3.69 12.08
CA PRO A 127 16.25 2.65 11.10
C PRO A 127 16.98 1.35 11.42
N GLU A 128 16.34 0.23 11.12
CA GLU A 128 16.90 -1.10 11.34
C GLU A 128 17.25 -1.73 9.99
N ASN A 129 18.49 -2.15 9.82
CA ASN A 129 18.94 -2.80 8.58
C ASN A 129 18.53 -4.29 8.57
N MET A 130 17.22 -4.53 8.69
CA MET A 130 16.59 -5.85 8.64
C MET A 130 15.54 -5.88 7.55
N THR A 131 15.44 -6.97 6.82
CA THR A 131 14.38 -7.22 5.85
C THR A 131 13.77 -8.61 6.06
N ASN A 132 12.46 -8.71 5.87
CA ASN A 132 11.73 -9.98 5.88
C ASN A 132 11.79 -10.69 4.53
N PHE A 133 12.23 -9.99 3.48
CA PHE A 133 12.32 -10.51 2.13
C PHE A 133 13.73 -11.01 1.82
N ASN A 134 13.82 -12.00 0.93
CA ASN A 134 15.12 -12.47 0.42
C ASN A 134 15.82 -11.38 -0.42
N GLU A 135 17.08 -11.60 -0.78
CA GLU A 135 17.91 -10.64 -1.52
C GLU A 135 17.30 -10.19 -2.86
N GLU A 136 16.57 -11.07 -3.55
CA GLU A 136 15.95 -10.78 -4.85
C GLU A 136 14.66 -9.96 -4.70
N GLU A 137 13.98 -10.09 -3.55
CA GLU A 137 12.67 -9.50 -3.29
C GLU A 137 12.68 -8.30 -2.34
N LYS A 138 13.84 -7.94 -1.77
CA LYS A 138 13.97 -6.88 -0.75
C LYS A 138 13.66 -5.45 -1.23
N TYR A 139 13.29 -5.29 -2.49
CA TYR A 139 12.82 -4.04 -3.08
C TYR A 139 11.49 -4.22 -3.78
N LEU A 140 10.78 -3.13 -4.03
CA LEU A 140 9.57 -3.18 -4.86
C LEU A 140 9.94 -3.63 -6.28
N PRO A 141 9.09 -4.47 -6.90
CA PRO A 141 9.27 -4.84 -8.30
C PRO A 141 9.03 -3.64 -9.22
N LYS A 142 9.60 -3.69 -10.40
CA LYS A 142 9.31 -2.75 -11.47
C LYS A 142 8.05 -3.20 -12.21
N LEU A 143 6.89 -2.78 -11.74
CA LEU A 143 5.64 -3.04 -12.44
C LEU A 143 5.61 -2.26 -13.76
N GLN A 144 5.13 -2.93 -14.80
CA GLN A 144 4.99 -2.37 -16.14
C GLN A 144 3.52 -2.33 -16.55
N GLU A 145 3.16 -1.32 -17.30
CA GLU A 145 1.87 -1.25 -17.95
C GLU A 145 1.71 -2.43 -18.91
N VAL A 146 0.53 -3.02 -18.89
CA VAL A 146 0.16 -4.09 -19.83
C VAL A 146 -0.84 -3.54 -20.84
N GLU A 147 -0.69 -3.96 -22.09
CA GLU A 147 -1.68 -3.62 -23.12
C GLU A 147 -2.97 -4.38 -22.87
N ILE A 148 -4.10 -3.66 -22.77
CA ILE A 148 -5.41 -4.21 -22.46
C ILE A 148 -6.44 -3.61 -23.44
N GLN A 149 -7.07 -4.46 -24.24
CA GLN A 149 -8.04 -4.07 -25.27
C GLN A 149 -9.50 -4.11 -24.77
N SER A 150 -9.75 -3.77 -23.51
CA SER A 150 -11.10 -3.68 -22.93
C SER A 150 -11.48 -2.25 -22.60
N GLU A 151 -12.78 -1.96 -22.57
CA GLU A 151 -13.27 -0.62 -22.17
C GLU A 151 -12.92 -0.28 -20.73
N GLY A 152 -12.78 -1.28 -19.86
CA GLY A 152 -12.51 -1.12 -18.44
C GLY A 152 -13.74 -0.71 -17.62
N VAL A 153 -13.56 -0.71 -16.31
CA VAL A 153 -14.59 -0.33 -15.34
C VAL A 153 -14.29 1.07 -14.80
N LYS A 154 -15.32 1.92 -14.79
CA LYS A 154 -15.20 3.30 -14.27
C LYS A 154 -15.38 3.32 -12.77
N PHE A 155 -14.43 3.94 -12.09
CA PHE A 155 -14.43 4.17 -10.65
C PHE A 155 -14.41 5.68 -10.37
N LYS A 156 -15.45 6.20 -9.69
CA LYS A 156 -15.54 7.63 -9.37
C LYS A 156 -14.92 7.92 -8.02
N VAL A 157 -13.96 8.83 -7.98
CA VAL A 157 -13.39 9.34 -6.73
C VAL A 157 -14.40 10.22 -6.00
N THR A 158 -14.86 9.78 -4.84
CA THR A 158 -15.84 10.50 -4.02
C THR A 158 -15.18 11.33 -2.92
N LYS A 159 -15.93 12.25 -2.31
CA LYS A 159 -15.43 13.10 -1.21
C LYS A 159 -14.98 12.30 0.01
N SER A 160 -15.60 11.15 0.28
CA SER A 160 -15.27 10.26 1.41
C SER A 160 -13.94 9.54 1.25
N MET A 161 -13.37 9.55 0.04
CA MET A 161 -12.08 8.92 -0.28
C MET A 161 -10.90 9.89 -0.15
N ILE A 162 -11.16 11.16 0.18
CA ILE A 162 -10.14 12.20 0.18
C ILE A 162 -9.45 12.25 1.55
N ASP A 163 -8.12 12.22 1.53
CA ASP A 163 -7.25 12.31 2.70
C ASP A 163 -6.99 13.76 3.15
N VAL A 164 -6.19 13.91 4.19
CA VAL A 164 -5.79 15.22 4.73
C VAL A 164 -4.98 16.07 3.76
N ASN A 165 -4.34 15.45 2.75
CA ASN A 165 -3.58 16.12 1.69
C ASN A 165 -4.49 16.56 0.53
N ARG A 166 -5.81 16.36 0.64
CA ARG A 166 -6.82 16.66 -0.38
C ARG A 166 -6.73 15.82 -1.65
N HIS A 167 -6.08 14.67 -1.59
CA HIS A 167 -5.99 13.67 -2.66
C HIS A 167 -6.77 12.42 -2.28
N MET A 168 -7.11 11.60 -3.28
CA MET A 168 -7.65 10.27 -3.02
C MET A 168 -6.63 9.46 -2.22
N HIS A 169 -7.06 8.97 -1.07
CA HIS A 169 -6.22 8.13 -0.21
C HIS A 169 -5.78 6.87 -0.97
N ASN A 170 -4.50 6.57 -0.92
CA ASN A 170 -3.85 5.52 -1.72
C ASN A 170 -4.50 4.14 -1.60
N ILE A 171 -5.10 3.81 -0.45
CA ILE A 171 -5.77 2.53 -0.23
C ILE A 171 -6.91 2.27 -1.22
N TYR A 172 -7.64 3.32 -1.66
CA TYR A 172 -8.76 3.19 -2.60
C TYR A 172 -8.33 2.86 -4.04
N ILE A 173 -7.04 2.89 -4.34
CA ILE A 173 -6.49 2.33 -5.59
C ILE A 173 -6.74 0.82 -5.62
N ASN A 174 -6.63 0.13 -4.48
CA ASN A 174 -6.96 -1.29 -4.43
C ASN A 174 -8.45 -1.54 -4.68
N ASP A 175 -9.36 -0.70 -4.14
CA ASP A 175 -10.79 -0.83 -4.42
C ASP A 175 -11.07 -0.62 -5.91
N ALA A 176 -10.48 0.42 -6.52
CA ALA A 176 -10.62 0.65 -7.95
C ALA A 176 -10.08 -0.51 -8.81
N ALA A 177 -9.04 -1.20 -8.33
CA ALA A 177 -8.52 -2.40 -9.00
C ALA A 177 -9.48 -3.59 -8.83
N MET A 178 -10.01 -3.82 -7.63
CA MET A 178 -10.92 -4.94 -7.37
C MET A 178 -12.23 -4.83 -8.16
N GLU A 179 -12.76 -3.62 -8.36
CA GLU A 179 -14.01 -3.38 -9.09
C GLU A 179 -13.98 -3.85 -10.55
N CYS A 180 -12.81 -3.95 -11.19
CA CYS A 180 -12.73 -4.43 -12.56
C CYS A 180 -12.54 -5.94 -12.67
N LEU A 181 -12.26 -6.64 -11.56
CA LEU A 181 -12.01 -8.07 -11.57
C LEU A 181 -13.33 -8.85 -11.48
N PRO A 182 -13.45 -9.99 -12.18
CA PRO A 182 -14.55 -10.94 -11.96
C PRO A 182 -14.60 -11.38 -10.50
N ASN A 183 -15.81 -11.64 -9.97
CA ASN A 183 -16.01 -12.06 -8.58
C ASN A 183 -15.21 -13.33 -8.23
N GLU A 184 -15.08 -14.24 -9.18
CA GLU A 184 -14.32 -15.48 -9.03
C GLU A 184 -12.82 -15.23 -8.79
N ILE A 185 -12.31 -14.09 -9.22
CA ILE A 185 -10.93 -13.65 -8.95
C ILE A 185 -10.90 -12.78 -7.71
N ALA A 186 -11.70 -11.72 -7.66
CA ALA A 186 -11.69 -10.73 -6.59
C ALA A 186 -11.93 -11.34 -5.19
N PHE A 187 -12.80 -12.33 -5.12
CA PHE A 187 -13.19 -13.01 -3.86
C PHE A 187 -12.70 -14.46 -3.79
N SER A 188 -11.69 -14.84 -4.57
CA SER A 188 -11.14 -16.20 -4.56
C SER A 188 -10.50 -16.61 -3.24
N GLY A 189 -10.11 -15.65 -2.39
CA GLY A 189 -9.26 -15.89 -1.23
C GLY A 189 -7.79 -16.18 -1.57
N ASN A 190 -7.44 -16.21 -2.85
CA ASN A 190 -6.10 -16.61 -3.34
C ASN A 190 -5.19 -15.43 -3.71
N LEU A 191 -5.67 -14.19 -3.60
CA LEU A 191 -4.87 -12.99 -3.89
C LEU A 191 -4.05 -12.58 -2.65
N ASN A 192 -3.24 -13.50 -2.14
CA ASN A 192 -2.46 -13.34 -0.91
C ASN A 192 -1.12 -12.63 -1.13
N GLU A 193 -0.63 -12.58 -2.37
CA GLU A 193 0.53 -11.78 -2.73
C GLU A 193 0.11 -10.70 -3.74
N PHE A 194 0.48 -9.45 -3.44
CA PHE A 194 0.22 -8.36 -4.37
C PHE A 194 1.24 -7.24 -4.26
N ASP A 195 1.44 -6.56 -5.39
CA ASP A 195 2.28 -5.39 -5.53
C ASP A 195 1.45 -4.23 -6.07
N ILE A 196 1.65 -3.02 -5.53
CA ILE A 196 1.00 -1.79 -6.00
C ILE A 196 2.07 -0.74 -6.26
N LEU A 197 2.03 -0.11 -7.42
CA LEU A 197 2.86 1.04 -7.78
C LEU A 197 1.97 2.25 -8.05
N TYR A 198 2.16 3.33 -7.27
CA TYR A 198 1.48 4.60 -7.45
C TYR A 198 2.29 5.52 -8.35
N LYS A 199 1.67 6.11 -9.37
CA LYS A 199 2.33 6.99 -10.34
C LYS A 199 1.82 8.42 -10.32
N LYS A 200 0.50 8.60 -10.08
CA LYS A 200 -0.15 9.91 -10.08
C LYS A 200 -1.19 9.98 -8.98
N GLN A 201 -1.42 11.18 -8.47
CA GLN A 201 -2.48 11.47 -7.52
C GLN A 201 -3.82 11.66 -8.25
N SER A 202 -4.91 11.39 -7.54
CA SER A 202 -6.27 11.64 -8.02
C SER A 202 -7.03 12.53 -7.05
N MET A 203 -7.99 13.30 -7.56
CA MET A 203 -8.75 14.29 -6.82
C MET A 203 -10.22 13.91 -6.72
N SER A 204 -10.95 14.54 -5.80
CA SER A 204 -12.41 14.38 -5.72
C SER A 204 -13.08 14.76 -7.03
N GLY A 205 -13.89 13.86 -7.56
CA GLY A 205 -14.62 14.03 -8.82
C GLY A 205 -13.95 13.38 -10.02
N ASP A 206 -12.68 13.00 -9.92
CA ASP A 206 -12.00 12.28 -11.00
C ASP A 206 -12.69 10.94 -11.30
N ILE A 207 -12.62 10.53 -12.55
CA ILE A 207 -13.04 9.21 -13.01
C ILE A 207 -11.80 8.41 -13.34
N LEU A 208 -11.59 7.34 -12.61
CA LEU A 208 -10.57 6.35 -12.92
C LEU A 208 -11.17 5.24 -13.80
N ILE A 209 -10.34 4.66 -14.65
CA ILE A 209 -10.71 3.55 -15.52
C ILE A 209 -9.76 2.41 -15.21
N SER A 210 -10.30 1.35 -14.60
CA SER A 210 -9.54 0.15 -14.26
C SER A 210 -9.71 -0.89 -15.34
N LYS A 211 -8.59 -1.41 -15.84
CA LYS A 211 -8.52 -2.46 -16.86
C LYS A 211 -7.60 -3.56 -16.36
N PHE A 212 -7.97 -4.82 -16.56
CA PHE A 212 -7.15 -5.93 -16.12
C PHE A 212 -6.74 -6.85 -17.27
N LYS A 213 -5.61 -7.51 -17.06
CA LYS A 213 -5.13 -8.64 -17.86
C LYS A 213 -4.86 -9.80 -16.92
N GLU A 214 -5.43 -10.94 -17.26
CA GLU A 214 -5.22 -12.19 -16.55
C GLU A 214 -4.22 -13.04 -17.29
N ASP A 215 -3.15 -13.42 -16.61
CA ASP A 215 -2.16 -14.40 -17.04
C ASP A 215 -2.29 -15.66 -16.16
N LEU A 216 -1.53 -16.72 -16.49
CA LEU A 216 -1.62 -18.00 -15.78
C LEU A 216 -1.42 -17.86 -14.27
N ASN A 217 -0.43 -17.08 -13.85
CA ASN A 217 0.03 -17.00 -12.45
C ASN A 217 -0.27 -15.64 -11.80
N LYS A 218 -0.86 -14.68 -12.52
CA LYS A 218 -1.11 -13.34 -11.99
C LYS A 218 -2.22 -12.62 -12.75
N VAL A 219 -2.72 -11.58 -12.08
CA VAL A 219 -3.60 -10.58 -12.68
C VAL A 219 -2.93 -9.22 -12.54
N THR A 220 -2.81 -8.50 -13.65
CA THR A 220 -2.29 -7.12 -13.66
C THR A 220 -3.42 -6.15 -13.96
N VAL A 221 -3.57 -5.12 -13.15
CA VAL A 221 -4.57 -4.06 -13.33
C VAL A 221 -3.86 -2.74 -13.59
N ASN A 222 -4.15 -2.12 -14.73
CA ASN A 222 -3.81 -0.72 -14.99
C ASN A 222 -4.98 0.16 -14.57
N ILE A 223 -4.71 1.19 -13.78
CA ILE A 223 -5.69 2.21 -13.41
C ILE A 223 -5.29 3.50 -14.09
N LEU A 224 -6.17 4.03 -14.94
CA LEU A 224 -5.95 5.20 -15.78
C LEU A 224 -6.85 6.35 -15.33
N ASN A 225 -6.45 7.58 -15.62
CA ASN A 225 -7.32 8.75 -15.54
C ASN A 225 -8.10 8.97 -16.85
N ASP A 226 -8.89 10.01 -16.93
CA ASP A 226 -9.70 10.40 -18.09
C ASP A 226 -8.86 10.84 -19.32
N LYS A 227 -7.54 10.97 -19.17
CA LYS A 227 -6.57 11.29 -20.23
C LYS A 227 -5.77 10.08 -20.70
N ASP A 228 -6.21 8.87 -20.34
CA ASP A 228 -5.48 7.60 -20.59
C ASP A 228 -4.07 7.55 -19.98
N GLU A 229 -3.78 8.37 -18.95
CA GLU A 229 -2.52 8.30 -18.25
C GLU A 229 -2.62 7.34 -17.06
N VAL A 230 -1.63 6.47 -16.89
CA VAL A 230 -1.61 5.51 -15.78
C VAL A 230 -1.40 6.21 -14.44
N VAL A 231 -2.37 6.03 -13.55
CA VAL A 231 -2.39 6.51 -12.17
C VAL A 231 -1.73 5.50 -11.23
N ALA A 232 -2.00 4.22 -11.43
CA ALA A 232 -1.41 3.14 -10.66
C ALA A 232 -1.40 1.82 -11.44
N ILE A 233 -0.54 0.90 -11.01
CA ILE A 233 -0.50 -0.49 -11.46
C ILE A 233 -0.60 -1.38 -10.25
N CYS A 234 -1.51 -2.36 -10.28
CA CYS A 234 -1.63 -3.40 -9.29
C CYS A 234 -1.34 -4.76 -9.94
N GLU A 235 -0.56 -5.58 -9.28
CA GLU A 235 -0.29 -6.95 -9.70
C GLU A 235 -0.64 -7.90 -8.55
N TYR A 236 -1.50 -8.87 -8.79
CA TYR A 236 -1.94 -9.87 -7.84
C TYR A 236 -1.47 -11.23 -8.33
N LYS A 237 -0.73 -11.97 -7.48
CA LYS A 237 -0.33 -13.35 -7.79
C LYS A 237 -1.46 -14.30 -7.43
N LYS A 238 -1.69 -15.25 -8.30
CA LYS A 238 -2.62 -16.36 -8.04
C LYS A 238 -1.89 -17.44 -7.27
N GLY A 239 -2.42 -17.80 -6.10
CA GLY A 239 -1.93 -18.90 -5.27
C GLY A 239 -2.35 -20.26 -5.78
#